data_8022b10358cd3cefd9b7e2f6bb850752
#
_entry.id   8022b10358cd3cefd9b7e2f6bb850752
#
_cell.length_a   1.000
_cell.length_b   1.000
_cell.length_c   1.000
_cell.angle_alpha   90.00
_cell.angle_beta   90.00
_cell.angle_gamma   90.00
#
_symmetry.space_group_name_H-M   'P 1'
#
loop_
_entity.id
_entity.type
_entity.pdbx_description
1 polymer ?
#
loop_
_entity_poly.entity_id
_entity_poly.type
_entity_poly.pdbx_seq_one_letter_code
_entity_poly.pdbx_strand_id
1 'polypeptide(L)'
;MLYQGGVVLAPGNYKLKFVARENESGKIGTFEQDLSVPVSQPGKMALSSVVLSSQLVPVQKSSEVQTKTEGLRTKLASSPLEINGETIVPSVTRLFTQNQTLYVFFQAYYPEKNENKEPIEGNNLRAGLIFFRNGLQVNATPMLAPSEVDAKKYVASFRISLPLAKLQGGRYSVQAVVIAPGTQHSAFSRTYLALQYPPPSPSPTTAPANSPATGEGSKPQPQ
;
A
#
# COMPACT_ATOMS: atom_id res chain seq x y z
N MET A 1 -10.29 7.49 12.84
CA MET A 1 -10.70 6.10 13.11
C MET A 1 -10.73 5.35 11.78
N LEU A 2 -10.06 4.21 11.64
CA LEU A 2 -10.10 3.36 10.46
C LEU A 2 -11.00 2.16 10.76
N TYR A 3 -11.95 1.89 9.87
CA TYR A 3 -12.79 0.69 9.96
C TYR A 3 -12.45 -0.23 8.79
N GLN A 4 -12.15 -1.49 9.09
CA GLN A 4 -11.80 -2.50 8.10
C GLN A 4 -12.69 -3.72 8.27
N GLY A 5 -13.27 -4.20 7.18
CA GLY A 5 -14.09 -5.42 7.16
C GLY A 5 -13.88 -6.18 5.86
N GLY A 6 -14.12 -7.49 5.88
CA GLY A 6 -14.02 -8.38 4.73
C GLY A 6 -15.36 -8.99 4.37
N VAL A 7 -15.68 -9.04 3.07
CA VAL A 7 -16.87 -9.70 2.53
C VAL A 7 -16.44 -10.61 1.40
N VAL A 8 -16.96 -11.85 1.37
CA VAL A 8 -16.75 -12.78 0.26
C VAL A 8 -17.91 -12.65 -0.73
N LEU A 9 -17.58 -12.30 -1.97
CA LEU A 9 -18.55 -12.11 -3.03
C LEU A 9 -18.27 -13.07 -4.20
N ALA A 10 -19.33 -13.61 -4.81
CA ALA A 10 -19.21 -14.30 -6.09
C ALA A 10 -18.89 -13.30 -7.22
N PRO A 11 -18.38 -13.76 -8.39
CA PRO A 11 -18.26 -12.89 -9.55
C PRO A 11 -19.59 -12.23 -9.93
N GLY A 12 -19.54 -10.92 -10.22
CA GLY A 12 -20.77 -10.16 -10.53
C GLY A 12 -20.59 -8.65 -10.27
N ASN A 13 -21.65 -7.91 -10.52
CA ASN A 13 -21.70 -6.47 -10.26
C ASN A 13 -22.51 -6.22 -8.99
N TYR A 14 -21.98 -5.40 -8.11
CA TYR A 14 -22.54 -5.08 -6.80
C TYR A 14 -22.58 -3.59 -6.58
N LYS A 15 -23.53 -3.15 -5.77
CA LYS A 15 -23.55 -1.82 -5.19
C LYS A 15 -23.29 -1.95 -3.69
N LEU A 16 -22.15 -1.43 -3.26
CA LEU A 16 -21.78 -1.39 -1.85
C LEU A 16 -22.32 -0.09 -1.24
N LYS A 17 -23.09 -0.24 -0.16
CA LYS A 17 -23.64 0.88 0.58
C LYS A 17 -23.12 0.88 2.01
N PHE A 18 -22.46 1.96 2.39
CA PHE A 18 -22.05 2.21 3.76
C PHE A 18 -23.03 3.18 4.44
N VAL A 19 -23.39 2.86 5.66
CA VAL A 19 -24.17 3.75 6.54
C VAL A 19 -23.38 3.85 7.85
N ALA A 20 -23.01 5.06 8.22
CA ALA A 20 -22.36 5.36 9.48
C ALA A 20 -23.24 6.29 10.30
N ARG A 21 -23.42 5.99 11.58
CA ARG A 21 -24.13 6.84 12.54
C ARG A 21 -23.19 7.24 13.66
N GLU A 22 -23.12 8.51 13.95
CA GLU A 22 -22.45 9.03 15.14
C GLU A 22 -23.37 8.87 16.36
N ASN A 23 -22.87 8.22 17.42
CA ASN A 23 -23.72 7.86 18.56
C ASN A 23 -24.12 9.05 19.44
N GLU A 24 -23.29 10.09 19.53
CA GLU A 24 -23.54 11.28 20.35
C GLU A 24 -24.50 12.24 19.70
N SER A 25 -24.26 12.62 18.44
CA SER A 25 -25.08 13.60 17.72
C SER A 25 -26.24 12.97 16.94
N GLY A 26 -26.23 11.64 16.75
CA GLY A 26 -27.21 10.92 15.93
C GLY A 26 -27.09 11.18 14.43
N LYS A 27 -26.10 11.94 13.97
CA LYS A 27 -25.87 12.24 12.55
C LYS A 27 -25.58 10.96 11.77
N ILE A 28 -26.19 10.86 10.58
CA ILE A 28 -26.02 9.71 9.69
C ILE A 28 -25.32 10.18 8.42
N GLY A 29 -24.29 9.44 8.03
CA GLY A 29 -23.60 9.56 6.75
C GLY A 29 -23.80 8.30 5.92
N THR A 30 -23.99 8.45 4.60
CA THR A 30 -24.10 7.33 3.67
C THR A 30 -23.10 7.49 2.54
N PHE A 31 -22.56 6.37 2.06
CA PHE A 31 -21.68 6.31 0.90
C PHE A 31 -22.06 5.10 0.05
N GLU A 32 -22.12 5.26 -1.25
CA GLU A 32 -22.38 4.17 -2.20
C GLU A 32 -21.25 4.06 -3.21
N GLN A 33 -20.87 2.83 -3.53
CA GLN A 33 -19.83 2.51 -4.49
C GLN A 33 -20.24 1.31 -5.33
N ASP A 34 -20.14 1.43 -6.64
CA ASP A 34 -20.29 0.29 -7.54
C ASP A 34 -19.01 -0.54 -7.53
N LEU A 35 -19.16 -1.85 -7.41
CA LEU A 35 -18.09 -2.83 -7.36
C LEU A 35 -18.35 -3.94 -8.37
N SER A 36 -17.39 -4.22 -9.23
CA SER A 36 -17.41 -5.36 -10.14
C SER A 36 -16.40 -6.39 -9.68
N VAL A 37 -16.86 -7.60 -9.38
CA VAL A 37 -16.03 -8.76 -9.08
C VAL A 37 -15.85 -9.55 -10.38
N PRO A 38 -14.63 -9.61 -10.94
CA PRO A 38 -14.41 -10.26 -12.23
C PRO A 38 -14.53 -11.77 -12.13
N VAL A 39 -14.92 -12.40 -13.24
CA VAL A 39 -14.85 -13.86 -13.40
C VAL A 39 -13.39 -14.25 -13.59
N SER A 40 -12.93 -15.21 -12.79
CA SER A 40 -11.60 -15.81 -13.01
C SER A 40 -11.58 -16.52 -14.38
N GLN A 41 -10.56 -16.22 -15.18
CA GLN A 41 -10.37 -16.89 -16.46
C GLN A 41 -9.55 -18.17 -16.26
N PRO A 42 -10.09 -19.35 -16.55
CA PRO A 42 -9.34 -20.61 -16.44
C PRO A 42 -8.03 -20.54 -17.23
N GLY A 43 -6.97 -21.08 -16.68
CA GLY A 43 -5.66 -21.14 -17.33
C GLY A 43 -4.90 -19.82 -17.42
N LYS A 44 -5.42 -18.72 -16.85
CA LYS A 44 -4.71 -17.43 -16.83
C LYS A 44 -4.32 -17.02 -15.42
N MET A 45 -3.15 -16.42 -15.34
CA MET A 45 -2.69 -15.77 -14.10
C MET A 45 -3.37 -14.40 -13.97
N ALA A 46 -3.78 -14.06 -12.75
CA ALA A 46 -4.38 -12.76 -12.44
C ALA A 46 -3.80 -12.19 -11.14
N LEU A 47 -3.86 -10.87 -10.97
CA LEU A 47 -3.50 -10.22 -9.73
C LEU A 47 -4.71 -9.56 -9.07
N SER A 48 -4.69 -9.52 -7.76
CA SER A 48 -5.60 -8.67 -6.98
C SER A 48 -5.28 -7.18 -7.21
N SER A 49 -6.11 -6.33 -6.63
CA SER A 49 -5.74 -4.92 -6.43
C SER A 49 -4.47 -4.82 -5.59
N VAL A 50 -3.64 -3.82 -5.90
CA VAL A 50 -2.41 -3.53 -5.15
C VAL A 50 -2.75 -2.63 -3.97
N VAL A 51 -2.45 -3.08 -2.77
CA VAL A 51 -2.61 -2.34 -1.53
C VAL A 51 -1.29 -1.67 -1.16
N LEU A 52 -1.34 -0.38 -0.87
CA LEU A 52 -0.19 0.42 -0.42
C LEU A 52 -0.38 0.81 1.03
N SER A 53 0.71 0.76 1.81
CA SER A 53 0.74 1.14 3.21
C SER A 53 2.08 1.75 3.60
N SER A 54 2.09 2.54 4.67
CA SER A 54 3.30 2.93 5.40
C SER A 54 3.34 2.33 6.81
N GLN A 55 2.37 1.46 7.15
CA GLN A 55 2.21 0.94 8.50
C GLN A 55 1.98 -0.56 8.50
N LEU A 56 2.76 -1.24 9.33
CA LEU A 56 2.52 -2.61 9.77
C LEU A 56 2.18 -2.57 11.26
N VAL A 57 1.10 -3.23 11.65
CA VAL A 57 0.72 -3.34 13.05
C VAL A 57 0.67 -4.81 13.45
N PRO A 58 1.15 -5.18 14.64
CA PRO A 58 0.99 -6.53 15.14
C PRO A 58 -0.49 -6.91 15.16
N VAL A 59 -0.81 -8.14 14.75
CA VAL A 59 -2.16 -8.68 14.90
C VAL A 59 -2.44 -8.75 16.40
N GLN A 60 -3.19 -7.78 16.90
CA GLN A 60 -3.83 -7.96 18.20
C GLN A 60 -4.88 -9.03 17.97
N LYS A 61 -4.79 -10.13 18.73
CA LYS A 61 -5.91 -11.06 18.86
C LYS A 61 -7.05 -10.26 19.50
N SER A 62 -7.72 -9.47 18.67
CA SER A 62 -8.95 -8.81 19.06
C SER A 62 -9.88 -9.94 19.44
N SER A 63 -10.23 -9.99 20.71
CA SER A 63 -11.34 -10.77 21.22
C SER A 63 -12.42 -10.69 20.17
N GLU A 64 -12.82 -11.83 19.62
CA GLU A 64 -13.93 -11.93 18.69
C GLU A 64 -15.08 -11.11 19.29
N VAL A 65 -15.32 -9.93 18.74
CA VAL A 65 -16.57 -9.23 18.98
C VAL A 65 -17.61 -10.09 18.26
N GLN A 66 -18.06 -11.11 18.97
CA GLN A 66 -19.25 -11.86 18.60
C GLN A 66 -20.40 -10.87 18.70
N THR A 67 -20.63 -10.14 17.62
CA THR A 67 -21.90 -9.47 17.44
C THR A 67 -22.91 -10.60 17.29
N LYS A 68 -23.57 -10.95 18.40
CA LYS A 68 -24.76 -11.81 18.43
C LYS A 68 -25.88 -11.07 17.68
N THR A 69 -25.81 -11.05 16.39
CA THR A 69 -26.98 -10.75 15.55
C THR A 69 -27.48 -12.12 15.09
N GLU A 70 -28.54 -12.58 15.74
CA GLU A 70 -29.24 -13.80 15.37
C GLU A 70 -29.62 -13.68 13.88
N GLY A 71 -29.08 -14.60 13.06
CA GLY A 71 -29.55 -14.83 11.69
C GLY A 71 -28.50 -14.85 10.59
N LEU A 72 -27.37 -14.16 10.66
CA LEU A 72 -26.31 -14.22 9.66
C LEU A 72 -24.98 -14.61 10.30
N ARG A 73 -24.66 -15.88 10.32
CA ARG A 73 -23.30 -16.37 10.55
C ARG A 73 -22.47 -16.07 9.30
N THR A 74 -22.19 -14.82 9.04
CA THR A 74 -21.13 -14.46 8.09
C THR A 74 -19.83 -14.82 8.80
N LYS A 75 -19.21 -15.92 8.42
CA LYS A 75 -17.84 -16.23 8.79
C LYS A 75 -17.01 -15.06 8.29
N LEU A 76 -16.59 -14.18 9.20
CA LEU A 76 -15.62 -13.13 8.87
C LEU A 76 -14.42 -13.84 8.27
N ALA A 77 -14.20 -13.63 6.98
CA ALA A 77 -13.03 -14.15 6.31
C ALA A 77 -11.80 -13.54 6.99
N SER A 78 -10.80 -14.37 7.32
CA SER A 78 -9.52 -13.84 7.76
C SER A 78 -9.03 -12.82 6.74
N SER A 79 -8.56 -11.68 7.24
CA SER A 79 -8.09 -10.61 6.36
C SER A 79 -6.88 -11.11 5.56
N PRO A 80 -6.89 -11.04 4.22
CA PRO A 80 -5.71 -11.40 3.42
C PRO A 80 -4.51 -10.47 3.68
N LEU A 81 -4.72 -9.35 4.39
CA LEU A 81 -3.69 -8.39 4.77
C LEU A 81 -2.91 -8.79 6.02
N GLU A 82 -3.29 -9.90 6.67
CA GLU A 82 -2.58 -10.45 7.80
C GLU A 82 -1.56 -11.50 7.30
N ILE A 83 -0.29 -11.21 7.49
CA ILE A 83 0.82 -12.10 7.13
C ILE A 83 1.83 -12.14 8.28
N ASN A 84 2.19 -13.34 8.72
CA ASN A 84 3.22 -13.56 9.75
C ASN A 84 2.95 -12.80 11.07
N GLY A 85 1.70 -12.67 11.49
CA GLY A 85 1.33 -12.00 12.73
C GLY A 85 1.34 -10.47 12.67
N GLU A 86 1.44 -9.90 11.47
CA GLU A 86 1.33 -8.46 11.22
C GLU A 86 0.19 -8.18 10.23
N THR A 87 -0.51 -7.08 10.44
CA THR A 87 -1.56 -6.57 9.55
C THR A 87 -1.06 -5.33 8.83
N ILE A 88 -1.24 -5.33 7.52
CA ILE A 88 -1.02 -4.14 6.68
C ILE A 88 -2.22 -3.20 6.83
N VAL A 89 -1.97 -1.95 7.24
CA VAL A 89 -3.00 -0.90 7.32
C VAL A 89 -3.04 -0.12 6.00
N PRO A 90 -4.08 -0.30 5.16
CA PRO A 90 -4.13 0.35 3.85
C PRO A 90 -4.09 1.88 3.94
N SER A 91 -3.26 2.51 3.12
CA SER A 91 -3.25 3.97 2.97
C SER A 91 -4.43 4.41 2.11
N VAL A 92 -5.35 5.16 2.69
CA VAL A 92 -6.52 5.70 1.98
C VAL A 92 -6.12 6.82 1.03
N THR A 93 -5.22 7.69 1.45
CA THR A 93 -4.79 8.86 0.66
C THR A 93 -3.75 8.52 -0.40
N ARG A 94 -3.00 7.42 -0.21
CA ARG A 94 -1.84 7.04 -1.04
C ARG A 94 -0.79 8.15 -1.13
N LEU A 95 -0.72 8.98 -0.09
CA LEU A 95 0.25 10.04 0.07
C LEU A 95 1.30 9.60 1.06
N PHE A 96 2.55 9.64 0.65
CA PHE A 96 3.70 9.16 1.41
C PHE A 96 4.77 10.24 1.51
N THR A 97 5.72 10.07 2.44
CA THR A 97 6.90 10.91 2.60
C THR A 97 8.17 10.09 2.40
N GLN A 98 9.28 10.74 2.06
CA GLN A 98 10.55 10.07 1.75
C GLN A 98 11.16 9.31 2.94
N ASN A 99 10.84 9.70 4.17
CA ASN A 99 11.31 9.04 5.39
C ASN A 99 10.53 7.77 5.75
N GLN A 100 9.51 7.41 4.97
CA GLN A 100 8.69 6.21 5.19
C GLN A 100 9.21 5.01 4.42
N THR A 101 8.85 3.83 4.93
CA THR A 101 8.90 2.58 4.18
C THR A 101 7.54 2.34 3.54
N LEU A 102 7.52 2.09 2.24
CA LEU A 102 6.34 1.65 1.52
C LEU A 102 6.21 0.13 1.64
N TYR A 103 5.08 -0.33 2.14
CA TYR A 103 4.67 -1.71 2.11
C TYR A 103 3.63 -1.90 1.02
N VAL A 104 3.92 -2.84 0.13
CA VAL A 104 3.05 -3.17 -1.01
C VAL A 104 2.58 -4.59 -0.86
N PHE A 105 1.27 -4.78 -0.87
CA PHE A 105 0.64 -6.09 -0.80
C PHE A 105 -0.23 -6.36 -2.01
N PHE A 106 -0.18 -7.56 -2.52
CA PHE A 106 -1.08 -8.09 -3.55
C PHE A 106 -1.03 -9.61 -3.56
N GLN A 107 -2.05 -10.22 -4.17
CA GLN A 107 -2.13 -11.65 -4.37
C GLN A 107 -2.10 -11.99 -5.86
N ALA A 108 -1.40 -13.07 -6.19
CA ALA A 108 -1.44 -13.68 -7.50
C ALA A 108 -2.32 -14.95 -7.44
N TYR A 109 -3.27 -15.02 -8.35
CA TYR A 109 -4.09 -16.19 -8.64
C TYR A 109 -3.46 -16.88 -9.83
N TYR A 110 -2.98 -18.10 -9.67
CA TYR A 110 -2.25 -18.80 -10.71
C TYR A 110 -2.98 -20.09 -11.15
N PRO A 111 -2.87 -20.51 -12.42
CA PRO A 111 -3.49 -21.73 -12.87
C PRO A 111 -2.78 -22.96 -12.28
N GLU A 112 -3.50 -24.05 -12.16
CA GLU A 112 -2.95 -25.33 -11.66
C GLU A 112 -1.79 -25.84 -12.53
N LYS A 113 -1.91 -25.66 -13.85
CA LYS A 113 -0.97 -26.19 -14.83
C LYS A 113 -0.56 -25.13 -15.85
N ASN A 114 0.65 -25.27 -16.38
CA ASN A 114 1.16 -24.47 -17.48
C ASN A 114 0.64 -25.01 -18.86
N GLU A 115 1.13 -24.41 -19.94
CA GLU A 115 0.79 -24.76 -21.31
C GLU A 115 1.17 -26.20 -21.65
N ASN A 116 2.21 -26.75 -21.01
CA ASN A 116 2.70 -28.12 -21.17
C ASN A 116 1.98 -29.12 -20.26
N LYS A 117 0.91 -28.69 -19.56
CA LYS A 117 0.17 -29.50 -18.56
C LYS A 117 0.98 -29.88 -17.32
N GLU A 118 2.11 -29.20 -17.06
CA GLU A 118 2.92 -29.36 -15.87
C GLU A 118 2.37 -28.50 -14.73
N PRO A 119 2.42 -28.95 -13.46
CA PRO A 119 1.97 -28.19 -12.32
C PRO A 119 2.75 -26.87 -12.17
N ILE A 120 2.04 -25.77 -11.87
CA ILE A 120 2.67 -24.50 -11.46
C ILE A 120 2.76 -24.49 -9.93
N GLU A 121 3.98 -24.45 -9.44
CA GLU A 121 4.24 -24.33 -8.01
C GLU A 121 4.23 -22.87 -7.58
N GLY A 122 3.31 -22.52 -6.67
CA GLY A 122 3.18 -21.15 -6.17
C GLY A 122 4.47 -20.58 -5.57
N ASN A 123 5.29 -21.41 -4.94
CA ASN A 123 6.59 -21.00 -4.36
C ASN A 123 7.64 -20.60 -5.42
N ASN A 124 7.47 -21.04 -6.67
CA ASN A 124 8.34 -20.69 -7.78
C ASN A 124 7.96 -19.37 -8.45
N LEU A 125 6.80 -18.80 -8.11
CA LEU A 125 6.41 -17.48 -8.61
C LEU A 125 7.40 -16.41 -8.15
N ARG A 126 7.58 -15.40 -8.99
CA ARG A 126 8.43 -14.24 -8.67
C ARG A 126 7.68 -12.97 -8.96
N ALA A 127 7.79 -12.02 -8.03
CA ALA A 127 7.12 -10.73 -8.14
C ALA A 127 8.07 -9.57 -7.95
N GLY A 128 7.82 -8.48 -8.65
CA GLY A 128 8.54 -7.23 -8.51
C GLY A 128 7.63 -6.02 -8.73
N LEU A 129 8.16 -4.86 -8.38
CA LEU A 129 7.50 -3.57 -8.57
C LEU A 129 8.29 -2.74 -9.57
N ILE A 130 7.59 -2.07 -10.48
CA ILE A 130 8.16 -1.12 -11.41
C ILE A 130 7.50 0.24 -11.14
N PHE A 131 8.32 1.26 -10.95
CA PHE A 131 7.88 2.62 -10.68
C PHE A 131 8.04 3.47 -11.94
N PHE A 132 6.96 4.11 -12.35
CA PHE A 132 6.94 5.03 -13.48
C PHE A 132 6.63 6.44 -13.00
N ARG A 133 7.32 7.42 -13.55
CA ARG A 133 7.07 8.84 -13.39
C ARG A 133 6.99 9.47 -14.77
N ASN A 134 5.91 10.20 -15.06
CA ASN A 134 5.65 10.79 -16.39
C ASN A 134 5.78 9.77 -17.55
N GLY A 135 5.33 8.52 -17.31
CA GLY A 135 5.40 7.44 -18.30
C GLY A 135 6.77 6.75 -18.43
N LEU A 136 7.81 7.28 -17.82
CA LEU A 136 9.16 6.70 -17.84
C LEU A 136 9.40 5.82 -16.60
N GLN A 137 10.02 4.67 -16.81
CA GLN A 137 10.47 3.84 -15.70
C GLN A 137 11.62 4.54 -14.98
N VAL A 138 11.47 4.73 -13.66
CA VAL A 138 12.47 5.42 -12.83
C VAL A 138 13.07 4.53 -11.76
N ASN A 139 12.40 3.44 -11.40
CA ASN A 139 12.90 2.47 -10.43
C ASN A 139 12.23 1.11 -10.65
N ALA A 140 12.90 0.04 -10.19
CA ALA A 140 12.33 -1.31 -10.11
C ALA A 140 12.95 -2.04 -8.92
N THR A 141 12.16 -2.94 -8.33
CA THR A 141 12.67 -3.85 -7.29
C THR A 141 13.23 -5.12 -7.93
N PRO A 142 14.09 -5.85 -7.21
CA PRO A 142 14.37 -7.24 -7.55
C PRO A 142 13.09 -8.08 -7.58
N MET A 143 13.13 -9.20 -8.29
CA MET A 143 12.06 -10.19 -8.28
C MET A 143 12.18 -11.05 -7.02
N LEU A 144 11.12 -11.06 -6.21
CA LEU A 144 11.07 -11.73 -4.91
C LEU A 144 10.14 -12.95 -4.94
N ALA A 145 10.41 -13.92 -4.08
CA ALA A 145 9.52 -15.03 -3.84
C ALA A 145 8.24 -14.57 -3.08
N PRO A 146 7.15 -15.34 -3.13
CA PRO A 146 5.96 -15.03 -2.34
C PRO A 146 6.25 -15.12 -0.84
N SER A 147 5.52 -14.30 -0.07
CA SER A 147 5.56 -14.31 1.39
C SER A 147 4.77 -15.48 1.97
N GLU A 148 3.73 -15.91 1.26
CA GLU A 148 2.84 -17.00 1.65
C GLU A 148 2.20 -17.63 0.41
N VAL A 149 1.96 -18.94 0.43
CA VAL A 149 1.28 -19.68 -0.65
C VAL A 149 0.19 -20.57 -0.10
N ASP A 150 -1.03 -20.39 -0.57
CA ASP A 150 -2.14 -21.33 -0.40
C ASP A 150 -2.27 -22.19 -1.67
N ALA A 151 -1.61 -23.35 -1.68
CA ALA A 151 -1.59 -24.25 -2.82
C ALA A 151 -2.98 -24.84 -3.13
N LYS A 152 -3.88 -24.94 -2.14
CA LYS A 152 -5.23 -25.47 -2.36
C LYS A 152 -6.12 -24.49 -3.11
N LYS A 153 -5.87 -23.19 -2.95
CA LYS A 153 -6.61 -22.13 -3.63
C LYS A 153 -5.86 -21.56 -4.83
N TYR A 154 -4.64 -22.02 -5.09
CA TYR A 154 -3.76 -21.48 -6.13
C TYR A 154 -3.52 -19.97 -5.97
N VAL A 155 -3.26 -19.55 -4.74
CA VAL A 155 -3.01 -18.15 -4.38
C VAL A 155 -1.62 -18.01 -3.78
N ALA A 156 -0.86 -17.04 -4.30
CA ALA A 156 0.42 -16.63 -3.74
C ALA A 156 0.32 -15.17 -3.29
N SER A 157 0.62 -14.90 -2.03
CA SER A 157 0.61 -13.56 -1.44
C SER A 157 2.00 -12.96 -1.44
N PHE A 158 2.12 -11.70 -1.85
CA PHE A 158 3.36 -10.96 -1.90
C PHE A 158 3.28 -9.73 -1.00
N ARG A 159 4.29 -9.57 -0.14
CA ARG A 159 4.52 -8.38 0.67
C ARG A 159 5.93 -7.86 0.36
N ILE A 160 5.99 -6.73 -0.31
CA ILE A 160 7.24 -6.09 -0.71
C ILE A 160 7.41 -4.80 0.11
N SER A 161 8.56 -4.63 0.74
CA SER A 161 8.92 -3.42 1.46
C SER A 161 10.00 -2.65 0.72
N LEU A 162 9.81 -1.33 0.59
CA LEU A 162 10.73 -0.43 -0.13
C LEU A 162 10.90 0.87 0.65
N PRO A 163 12.14 1.23 1.05
CA PRO A 163 12.43 2.57 1.57
C PRO A 163 12.22 3.64 0.48
N LEU A 164 11.44 4.68 0.80
CA LEU A 164 11.11 5.74 -0.17
C LEU A 164 12.19 6.82 -0.29
N ALA A 165 13.24 6.80 0.53
CA ALA A 165 14.28 7.81 0.58
C ALA A 165 15.00 8.05 -0.77
N LYS A 166 15.06 7.04 -1.63
CA LYS A 166 15.72 7.13 -2.95
C LYS A 166 14.81 7.66 -4.06
N LEU A 167 13.52 7.81 -3.81
CA LEU A 167 12.56 8.34 -4.77
C LEU A 167 12.40 9.85 -4.58
N GLN A 168 12.33 10.59 -5.67
CA GLN A 168 12.05 12.02 -5.63
C GLN A 168 10.57 12.29 -5.34
N GLY A 169 10.24 13.47 -4.81
CA GLY A 169 8.85 13.90 -4.67
C GLY A 169 8.12 13.92 -6.02
N GLY A 170 6.82 13.59 -6.01
CA GLY A 170 5.99 13.59 -7.21
C GLY A 170 4.97 12.47 -7.25
N ARG A 171 4.27 12.35 -8.37
CA ARG A 171 3.29 11.28 -8.61
C ARG A 171 3.94 10.12 -9.33
N TYR A 172 3.60 8.91 -8.91
CA TYR A 172 4.11 7.66 -9.47
C TYR A 172 2.96 6.73 -9.84
N SER A 173 3.11 6.05 -10.98
CA SER A 173 2.39 4.81 -11.26
C SER A 173 3.27 3.63 -10.82
N VAL A 174 2.73 2.76 -10.01
CA VAL A 174 3.41 1.55 -9.52
C VAL A 174 2.76 0.34 -10.14
N GLN A 175 3.54 -0.45 -10.85
CA GLN A 175 3.11 -1.70 -11.47
C GLN A 175 3.69 -2.87 -10.70
N ALA A 176 2.82 -3.68 -10.11
CA ALA A 176 3.18 -5.00 -9.61
C ALA A 176 3.16 -5.97 -10.77
N VAL A 177 4.22 -6.76 -10.90
CA VAL A 177 4.37 -7.80 -11.93
C VAL A 177 4.64 -9.12 -11.24
N VAL A 178 3.97 -10.18 -11.69
CA VAL A 178 4.25 -11.56 -11.28
C VAL A 178 4.52 -12.39 -12.52
N ILE A 179 5.51 -13.25 -12.43
CA ILE A 179 5.85 -14.23 -13.46
C ILE A 179 5.93 -15.63 -12.85
N ALA A 180 5.62 -16.64 -13.65
CA ALA A 180 5.94 -18.03 -13.37
C ALA A 180 7.16 -18.41 -14.23
N PRO A 181 8.39 -18.43 -13.67
CA PRO A 181 9.61 -18.70 -14.44
C PRO A 181 9.53 -20.01 -15.19
N GLY A 182 10.02 -20.03 -16.44
CA GLY A 182 9.98 -21.23 -17.31
C GLY A 182 8.63 -21.46 -17.98
N THR A 183 7.66 -20.56 -17.80
CA THR A 183 6.34 -20.63 -18.46
C THR A 183 6.01 -19.30 -19.16
N GLN A 184 4.89 -19.24 -19.89
CA GLN A 184 4.40 -17.98 -20.48
C GLN A 184 3.46 -17.22 -19.55
N HIS A 185 3.22 -17.72 -18.32
CA HIS A 185 2.30 -17.10 -17.39
C HIS A 185 2.92 -15.89 -16.70
N SER A 186 2.28 -14.76 -16.91
CA SER A 186 2.57 -13.51 -16.21
C SER A 186 1.30 -12.70 -16.01
N ALA A 187 1.29 -11.85 -14.99
CA ALA A 187 0.22 -10.90 -14.76
C ALA A 187 0.77 -9.61 -14.16
N PHE A 188 0.05 -8.51 -14.34
CA PHE A 188 0.40 -7.24 -13.72
C PHE A 188 -0.85 -6.51 -13.22
N SER A 189 -0.65 -5.66 -12.24
CA SER A 189 -1.66 -4.73 -11.73
C SER A 189 -1.01 -3.39 -11.46
N ARG A 190 -1.73 -2.29 -11.67
CA ARG A 190 -1.22 -0.93 -11.48
C ARG A 190 -1.99 -0.20 -10.40
N THR A 191 -1.26 0.61 -9.66
CA THR A 191 -1.81 1.58 -8.72
C THR A 191 -1.02 2.87 -8.78
N TYR A 192 -1.46 3.88 -8.04
CA TYR A 192 -0.83 5.20 -8.02
C TYR A 192 -0.50 5.60 -6.59
N LEU A 193 0.58 6.35 -6.44
CA LEU A 193 0.94 7.01 -5.19
C LEU A 193 1.47 8.42 -5.46
N ALA A 194 1.43 9.25 -4.44
CA ALA A 194 2.10 10.54 -4.42
C ALA A 194 3.13 10.56 -3.29
N LEU A 195 4.33 11.03 -3.61
CA LEU A 195 5.39 11.22 -2.67
C LEU A 195 5.57 12.73 -2.45
N GLN A 196 5.44 13.17 -1.21
CA GLN A 196 5.60 14.59 -0.86
C GLN A 196 7.05 15.02 -1.11
N TYR A 197 7.20 16.25 -1.60
CA TYR A 197 8.50 16.88 -1.63
C TYR A 197 8.99 17.12 -0.19
N PRO A 198 10.28 16.97 0.09
CA PRO A 198 10.81 17.40 1.38
C PRO A 198 10.50 18.91 1.57
N PRO A 199 10.23 19.35 2.80
CA PRO A 199 10.07 20.77 3.04
C PRO A 199 11.34 21.50 2.60
N PRO A 200 11.23 22.72 2.07
CA PRO A 200 12.41 23.51 1.72
C PRO A 200 13.30 23.63 2.95
N SER A 201 14.59 23.39 2.76
CA SER A 201 15.57 23.62 3.83
C SER A 201 15.43 25.07 4.33
N PRO A 202 15.43 25.32 5.64
CA PRO A 202 15.39 26.68 6.14
C PRO A 202 16.56 27.46 5.51
N SER A 203 16.25 28.56 4.87
CA SER A 203 17.26 29.45 4.33
C SER A 203 18.25 29.81 5.45
N PRO A 204 19.57 29.80 5.22
CA PRO A 204 20.52 30.21 6.24
C PRO A 204 20.13 31.60 6.67
N THR A 205 19.78 31.74 7.94
CA THR A 205 19.53 33.04 8.56
C THR A 205 20.85 33.82 8.50
N THR A 206 20.90 34.82 7.63
CA THR A 206 22.03 35.75 7.57
C THR A 206 22.09 36.42 8.94
N ALA A 207 23.08 36.06 9.73
CA ALA A 207 23.34 36.76 11.00
C ALA A 207 23.50 38.25 10.69
N PRO A 208 22.91 39.16 11.49
CA PRO A 208 23.09 40.58 11.27
C PRO A 208 24.58 40.91 11.38
N ALA A 209 25.11 41.57 10.34
CA ALA A 209 26.47 42.05 10.34
C ALA A 209 26.66 42.98 11.53
N ASN A 210 27.59 42.63 12.43
CA ASN A 210 28.01 43.50 13.50
C ASN A 210 28.45 44.85 12.90
N SER A 211 27.72 45.91 13.19
CA SER A 211 28.16 47.27 12.93
C SER A 211 29.43 47.56 13.72
N PRO A 212 30.48 48.15 13.13
CA PRO A 212 31.67 48.50 13.88
C PRO A 212 31.34 49.62 14.90
N ALA A 213 31.75 49.39 16.14
CA ALA A 213 31.67 50.40 17.22
C ALA A 213 32.43 51.65 16.84
N THR A 214 31.74 52.76 16.79
CA THR A 214 32.28 54.09 16.59
C THR A 214 33.10 54.46 17.84
N GLY A 215 34.40 54.66 17.64
CA GLY A 215 35.33 55.05 18.71
C GLY A 215 35.00 56.43 19.35
N GLU A 216 34.93 56.43 20.62
CA GLU A 216 34.82 57.65 21.42
C GLU A 216 36.11 58.52 21.37
N GLY A 217 35.95 59.73 20.88
CA GLY A 217 37.01 60.73 20.85
C GLY A 217 37.32 61.29 22.21
N SER A 218 38.59 61.29 22.56
CA SER A 218 39.15 61.92 23.72
C SER A 218 38.88 63.44 23.74
N LYS A 219 38.41 63.95 24.88
CA LYS A 219 38.38 65.38 25.20
C LYS A 219 39.77 65.83 25.66
N PRO A 220 40.28 67.00 25.24
CA PRO A 220 41.38 67.64 25.91
C PRO A 220 40.89 68.48 27.10
N GLN A 221 41.62 68.43 28.24
CA GLN A 221 41.46 69.37 29.36
C GLN A 221 42.18 70.66 29.08
N PRO A 222 41.66 71.83 29.58
CA PRO A 222 42.37 73.09 29.60
C PRO A 222 43.12 73.32 30.92
N GLN A 223 44.22 74.01 30.80
CA GLN A 223 44.87 74.65 31.90
C GLN A 223 44.06 75.82 32.39
#